data_8f217c2b174aeb9c2ea10a04320363d7
#
_entry.id   8f217c2b174aeb9c2ea10a04320363d7
#
_cell.length_a   1.000
_cell.length_b   1.000
_cell.length_c   1.000
_cell.angle_alpha   90.00
_cell.angle_beta   90.00
_cell.angle_gamma   90.00
#
_symmetry.space_group_name_H-M   'P 1'
#
loop_
_entity.id
_entity.type
_entity.pdbx_description
1 polymer ?
#
loop_
_entity_poly.entity_id
_entity_poly.type
_entity_poly.pdbx_seq_one_letter_code
_entity_poly.pdbx_strand_id
1 'polypeptide(L)'
;MCTRYIPPDVAAIEREWHVGRHNQPDWARDMHPLYTGPFIRLDAGKTRELVVGQWGMIPGDSDTRIPMSKPRGPGEKPKRISTVNARTESVHSRPTFSSAWRQGQRCIVPAASFFEPNWESGKNVWWRFKRADGRPWGVAGLWDQWTDPATGEIVPNFTMLTLNANAHPLMKRMHRPEVDPKTKAPLPPEKQDKRSLVLLEAADADQWLNGSVESARALVRLTPVELFDAGPEVQASQGGLLL
;
A
#
# COMPACT_ATOMS: atom_id res chain seq x y z
N MET A 1 -5.23 -4.64 6.61
CA MET A 1 -4.60 -3.60 5.75
C MET A 1 -3.12 -3.92 5.68
N CYS A 2 -2.56 -3.88 4.49
CA CYS A 2 -1.17 -4.26 4.24
C CYS A 2 -0.19 -3.39 5.04
N THR A 3 0.69 -4.02 5.76
CA THR A 3 1.75 -3.36 6.54
C THR A 3 3.12 -3.99 6.31
N ARG A 4 3.22 -4.91 5.34
CA ARG A 4 4.47 -5.56 4.95
C ARG A 4 4.41 -6.03 3.50
N TYR A 5 5.43 -5.72 2.71
CA TYR A 5 5.59 -6.23 1.35
C TYR A 5 7.07 -6.37 0.97
N ILE A 6 7.33 -7.17 -0.06
CA ILE A 6 8.65 -7.34 -0.65
C ILE A 6 8.66 -6.63 -2.01
N PRO A 7 9.45 -5.58 -2.21
CA PRO A 7 9.65 -4.99 -3.52
C PRO A 7 10.37 -5.98 -4.45
N PRO A 8 10.14 -5.94 -5.76
CA PRO A 8 11.00 -6.63 -6.72
C PRO A 8 12.38 -5.97 -6.80
N ASP A 9 13.32 -6.65 -7.43
CA ASP A 9 14.59 -6.03 -7.80
C ASP A 9 14.40 -4.99 -8.93
N VAL A 10 15.40 -4.11 -9.11
CA VAL A 10 15.36 -3.03 -10.10
C VAL A 10 15.11 -3.57 -11.51
N ALA A 11 15.79 -4.64 -11.90
CA ALA A 11 15.66 -5.20 -13.25
C ALA A 11 14.24 -5.76 -13.52
N ALA A 12 13.59 -6.33 -12.50
CA ALA A 12 12.21 -6.76 -12.61
C ALA A 12 11.25 -5.57 -12.74
N ILE A 13 11.49 -4.48 -12.02
CA ILE A 13 10.69 -3.25 -12.12
C ILE A 13 10.85 -2.63 -13.53
N GLU A 14 12.08 -2.46 -14.00
CA GLU A 14 12.38 -1.91 -15.33
C GLU A 14 11.68 -2.71 -16.44
N ARG A 15 11.79 -4.03 -16.38
CA ARG A 15 11.19 -4.94 -17.37
C ARG A 15 9.66 -4.92 -17.35
N GLU A 16 9.05 -4.92 -16.17
CA GLU A 16 7.60 -5.03 -16.02
C GLU A 16 6.87 -3.75 -16.41
N TRP A 17 7.40 -2.58 -16.02
CA TRP A 17 6.74 -1.28 -16.23
C TRP A 17 7.43 -0.38 -17.24
N HIS A 18 8.48 -0.87 -17.91
CA HIS A 18 9.22 -0.11 -18.93
C HIS A 18 9.67 1.27 -18.41
N VAL A 19 10.12 1.32 -17.18
CA VAL A 19 10.77 2.50 -16.61
C VAL A 19 12.25 2.49 -16.95
N GLY A 20 12.82 3.66 -17.29
CA GLY A 20 14.23 3.79 -17.54
C GLY A 20 15.06 3.52 -16.27
N ARG A 21 16.31 3.15 -16.46
CA ARG A 21 17.25 2.94 -15.36
C ARG A 21 17.55 4.27 -14.68
N HIS A 22 17.24 4.36 -13.40
CA HIS A 22 17.50 5.53 -12.59
C HIS A 22 18.57 5.24 -11.54
N ASN A 23 19.39 6.23 -11.27
CA ASN A 23 20.38 6.21 -10.18
C ASN A 23 19.67 6.53 -8.85
N GLN A 24 18.76 5.66 -8.44
CA GLN A 24 17.97 5.81 -7.21
C GLN A 24 18.70 5.16 -6.02
N PRO A 25 18.51 5.68 -4.81
CA PRO A 25 19.00 5.03 -3.60
C PRO A 25 18.43 3.61 -3.47
N ASP A 26 19.18 2.73 -2.83
CA ASP A 26 18.72 1.40 -2.48
C ASP A 26 17.53 1.47 -1.49
N TRP A 27 16.73 0.42 -1.50
CA TRP A 27 15.60 0.27 -0.58
C TRP A 27 15.65 -1.06 0.17
N ALA A 28 14.91 -1.14 1.27
CA ALA A 28 14.82 -2.36 2.07
C ALA A 28 14.16 -3.50 1.27
N ARG A 29 14.71 -4.71 1.42
CA ARG A 29 14.15 -5.91 0.79
C ARG A 29 12.82 -6.35 1.43
N ASP A 30 12.58 -5.96 2.66
CA ASP A 30 11.34 -6.23 3.41
C ASP A 30 10.80 -4.87 3.89
N MET A 31 9.72 -4.42 3.29
CA MET A 31 9.16 -3.09 3.49
C MET A 31 8.14 -3.08 4.62
N HIS A 32 8.34 -2.14 5.52
CA HIS A 32 7.45 -1.84 6.64
C HIS A 32 7.00 -0.36 6.63
N PRO A 33 5.93 -0.01 7.36
CA PRO A 33 5.46 1.37 7.47
C PRO A 33 6.57 2.37 7.79
N LEU A 34 6.63 3.47 7.05
CA LEU A 34 7.62 4.56 7.08
C LEU A 34 9.01 4.21 6.51
N TYR A 35 9.25 2.99 6.06
CA TYR A 35 10.45 2.69 5.29
C TYR A 35 10.39 3.39 3.94
N THR A 36 11.57 3.63 3.38
CA THR A 36 11.74 4.20 2.04
C THR A 36 11.80 3.09 1.01
N GLY A 37 10.96 3.18 -0.02
CA GLY A 37 10.85 2.14 -1.05
C GLY A 37 10.42 2.68 -2.42
N PRO A 38 10.42 1.82 -3.45
CA PRO A 38 10.19 2.23 -4.83
C PRO A 38 8.70 2.44 -5.11
N PHE A 39 8.41 3.45 -5.92
CA PHE A 39 7.13 3.63 -6.60
C PHE A 39 7.34 4.25 -7.97
N ILE A 40 6.42 3.99 -8.89
CA ILE A 40 6.44 4.49 -10.27
C ILE A 40 5.38 5.57 -10.39
N ARG A 41 5.77 6.72 -10.93
CA ARG A 41 4.87 7.82 -11.26
C ARG A 41 5.16 8.36 -12.65
N LEU A 42 4.41 9.34 -13.10
CA LEU A 42 4.78 10.15 -14.26
C LEU A 42 5.57 11.37 -13.81
N ASP A 43 6.61 11.69 -14.57
CA ASP A 43 7.32 12.97 -14.47
C ASP A 43 6.52 14.11 -15.14
N ALA A 44 7.07 15.31 -15.15
CA ALA A 44 6.46 16.48 -15.80
C ALA A 44 6.28 16.30 -17.33
N GLY A 45 7.09 15.47 -17.96
CA GLY A 45 7.00 15.11 -19.38
C GLY A 45 6.04 13.96 -19.67
N LYS A 46 5.32 13.47 -18.65
CA LYS A 46 4.44 12.28 -18.69
C LYS A 46 5.16 10.98 -19.04
N THR A 47 6.44 10.91 -18.76
CA THR A 47 7.24 9.68 -18.84
C THR A 47 7.22 8.95 -17.49
N ARG A 48 7.16 7.63 -17.51
CA ARG A 48 7.24 6.84 -16.28
C ARG A 48 8.62 6.95 -15.66
N GLU A 49 8.68 7.32 -14.40
CA GLU A 49 9.92 7.34 -13.61
C GLU A 49 9.80 6.49 -12.35
N LEU A 50 10.90 5.84 -11.98
CA LEU A 50 11.05 5.16 -10.70
C LEU A 50 11.54 6.18 -9.66
N VAL A 51 10.80 6.31 -8.58
CA VAL A 51 11.13 7.19 -7.46
C VAL A 51 11.24 6.35 -6.18
N VAL A 52 12.15 6.73 -5.31
CA VAL A 52 12.26 6.14 -3.97
C VAL A 52 11.75 7.14 -2.95
N GLY A 53 10.74 6.74 -2.15
CA GLY A 53 10.11 7.61 -1.18
C GLY A 53 9.54 6.86 0.02
N GLN A 54 9.07 7.60 1.02
CA GLN A 54 8.54 7.03 2.26
C GLN A 54 7.18 6.36 2.03
N TRP A 55 7.03 5.12 2.48
CA TRP A 55 5.73 4.45 2.53
C TRP A 55 4.93 4.93 3.74
N GLY A 56 3.97 5.78 3.47
CA GLY A 56 3.12 6.49 4.42
C GLY A 56 3.07 7.96 4.05
N MET A 57 1.96 8.40 3.42
CA MET A 57 1.80 9.80 3.00
C MET A 57 1.92 10.74 4.18
N ILE A 58 2.71 11.79 4.01
CA ILE A 58 2.91 12.84 5.00
C ILE A 58 1.87 13.94 4.73
N PRO A 59 0.98 14.28 5.69
CA PRO A 59 0.08 15.42 5.51
C PRO A 59 0.87 16.70 5.19
N GLY A 60 0.39 17.51 4.23
CA GLY A 60 1.12 18.69 3.78
C GLY A 60 1.35 19.76 4.86
N ASP A 61 0.54 19.71 5.93
CA ASP A 61 0.64 20.58 7.10
C ASP A 61 1.33 19.89 8.31
N SER A 62 2.05 18.79 8.10
CA SER A 62 2.79 18.09 9.13
C SER A 62 4.13 18.78 9.43
N ASP A 63 4.45 18.92 10.70
CA ASP A 63 5.75 19.44 11.14
C ASP A 63 6.86 18.38 11.17
N THR A 64 6.50 17.11 10.91
CA THR A 64 7.44 15.98 10.97
C THR A 64 7.16 14.94 9.89
N ARG A 65 8.16 14.14 9.56
CA ARG A 65 8.04 13.01 8.62
C ARG A 65 7.10 11.92 9.12
N ILE A 66 6.85 11.83 10.42
CA ILE A 66 5.94 10.84 11.01
C ILE A 66 4.54 11.46 11.05
N PRO A 67 3.56 10.92 10.31
CA PRO A 67 2.20 11.46 10.32
C PRO A 67 1.55 11.41 11.72
N MET A 68 1.15 12.57 12.21
CA MET A 68 0.54 12.74 13.52
C MET A 68 -0.87 13.32 13.39
N SER A 69 -1.78 12.93 14.28
CA SER A 69 -3.09 13.57 14.38
C SER A 69 -2.96 14.96 14.99
N LYS A 70 -3.83 15.87 14.59
CA LYS A 70 -3.98 17.14 15.33
C LYS A 70 -4.68 16.87 16.66
N PRO A 71 -4.26 17.53 17.75
CA PRO A 71 -5.00 17.54 19.02
C PRO A 71 -6.44 18.02 18.79
N ARG A 72 -7.43 17.35 19.39
CA ARG A 72 -8.84 17.73 19.28
C ARG A 72 -9.30 18.66 20.40
N GLY A 73 -8.46 18.85 21.42
CA GLY A 73 -8.78 19.70 22.56
C GLY A 73 -7.58 19.98 23.46
N PRO A 74 -7.74 20.86 24.47
CA PRO A 74 -6.70 21.20 25.41
C PRO A 74 -6.17 19.96 26.14
N GLY A 75 -4.83 19.80 26.18
CA GLY A 75 -4.17 18.69 26.88
C GLY A 75 -4.11 17.37 26.09
N GLU A 76 -4.76 17.24 24.93
CA GLU A 76 -4.61 16.06 24.08
C GLU A 76 -3.28 16.11 23.34
N LYS A 77 -2.51 15.00 23.40
CA LYS A 77 -1.25 14.87 22.65
C LYS A 77 -1.51 14.33 21.24
N PRO A 78 -0.78 14.79 20.23
CA PRO A 78 -0.78 14.19 18.92
C PRO A 78 -0.54 12.68 18.99
N LYS A 79 -1.25 11.90 18.18
CA LYS A 79 -1.07 10.45 18.08
C LYS A 79 -0.60 10.10 16.67
N ARG A 80 0.29 9.12 16.55
CA ARG A 80 0.69 8.61 15.25
C ARG A 80 -0.54 8.06 14.50
N ILE A 81 -0.69 8.49 13.26
CA ILE A 81 -1.73 7.99 12.35
C ILE A 81 -1.09 7.14 11.26
N SER A 82 -1.81 6.11 10.83
CA SER A 82 -1.37 5.27 9.71
C SER A 82 -1.87 5.86 8.41
N THR A 83 -0.93 6.17 7.51
CA THR A 83 -1.18 6.71 6.17
C THR A 83 -0.58 5.84 5.07
N VAL A 84 -0.16 4.62 5.43
CA VAL A 84 0.42 3.65 4.48
C VAL A 84 -0.64 3.03 3.56
N ASN A 85 -1.91 3.09 3.96
CA ASN A 85 -3.04 2.64 3.15
C ASN A 85 -4.13 3.70 3.12
N ALA A 86 -4.70 3.97 1.94
CA ALA A 86 -5.85 4.83 1.74
C ALA A 86 -7.05 4.03 1.24
N ARG A 87 -8.21 4.23 1.86
CA ARG A 87 -9.46 3.56 1.46
C ARG A 87 -10.06 4.25 0.25
N THR A 88 -10.33 3.52 -0.81
CA THR A 88 -10.91 4.06 -2.06
C THR A 88 -12.25 4.75 -1.84
N GLU A 89 -13.03 4.27 -0.87
CA GLU A 89 -14.34 4.82 -0.53
C GLU A 89 -14.27 6.23 0.05
N SER A 90 -13.16 6.61 0.68
CA SER A 90 -13.01 7.89 1.36
C SER A 90 -11.78 8.70 0.94
N VAL A 91 -10.98 8.21 0.00
CA VAL A 91 -9.76 8.86 -0.47
C VAL A 91 -9.99 10.29 -0.96
N HIS A 92 -11.13 10.53 -1.60
CA HIS A 92 -11.52 11.83 -2.15
C HIS A 92 -11.84 12.90 -1.08
N SER A 93 -12.12 12.49 0.15
CA SER A 93 -12.56 13.38 1.24
C SER A 93 -11.57 13.46 2.42
N ARG A 94 -10.64 12.52 2.52
CA ARG A 94 -9.66 12.53 3.62
C ARG A 94 -8.55 13.56 3.36
N PRO A 95 -8.29 14.49 4.30
CA PRO A 95 -7.34 15.60 4.09
C PRO A 95 -5.97 15.14 3.55
N THR A 96 -5.40 14.09 4.12
CA THR A 96 -4.09 13.55 3.73
C THR A 96 -4.04 13.08 2.26
N PHE A 97 -5.16 12.60 1.70
CA PHE A 97 -5.15 11.93 0.38
C PHE A 97 -5.90 12.69 -0.70
N SER A 98 -6.86 13.54 -0.30
CA SER A 98 -7.83 14.13 -1.23
C SER A 98 -7.21 15.07 -2.26
N SER A 99 -6.13 15.76 -1.91
CA SER A 99 -5.39 16.63 -2.84
C SER A 99 -4.74 15.78 -3.93
N ALA A 100 -3.93 14.81 -3.55
CA ALA A 100 -3.23 13.90 -4.47
C ALA A 100 -4.23 13.16 -5.38
N TRP A 101 -5.37 12.70 -4.83
CA TRP A 101 -6.42 12.07 -5.63
C TRP A 101 -6.99 12.99 -6.71
N ARG A 102 -7.36 14.22 -6.35
CA ARG A 102 -7.93 15.20 -7.29
C ARG A 102 -6.94 15.68 -8.34
N GLN A 103 -5.67 15.81 -7.97
CA GLN A 103 -4.61 16.26 -8.87
C GLN A 103 -4.08 15.11 -9.77
N GLY A 104 -4.58 13.90 -9.59
CA GLY A 104 -4.13 12.76 -10.36
C GLY A 104 -2.70 12.31 -10.01
N GLN A 105 -2.21 12.61 -8.82
CA GLN A 105 -0.91 12.16 -8.32
C GLN A 105 -0.96 10.66 -7.98
N ARG A 106 -1.15 9.85 -9.01
CA ARG A 106 -1.24 8.38 -8.91
C ARG A 106 0.11 7.76 -9.13
N CYS A 107 0.35 6.65 -8.44
CA CYS A 107 1.56 5.85 -8.60
C CYS A 107 1.23 4.36 -8.64
N ILE A 108 2.20 3.57 -9.08
CA ILE A 108 2.21 2.11 -8.98
C ILE A 108 3.29 1.75 -7.98
N VAL A 109 2.96 0.97 -6.96
CA VAL A 109 3.93 0.43 -6.00
C VAL A 109 4.25 -1.00 -6.41
N PRO A 110 5.47 -1.28 -6.88
CA PRO A 110 5.88 -2.63 -7.28
C PRO A 110 6.01 -3.54 -6.06
N ALA A 111 5.39 -4.72 -6.10
CA ALA A 111 5.49 -5.71 -5.02
C ALA A 111 5.69 -7.12 -5.58
N ALA A 112 6.80 -7.76 -5.29
CA ALA A 112 7.02 -9.19 -5.59
C ALA A 112 6.07 -10.06 -4.75
N SER A 113 5.74 -9.61 -3.54
CA SER A 113 4.71 -10.19 -2.70
C SER A 113 4.29 -9.21 -1.61
N PHE A 114 3.10 -9.40 -1.06
CA PHE A 114 2.65 -8.71 0.14
C PHE A 114 2.15 -9.68 1.19
N PHE A 115 1.94 -9.21 2.40
CA PHE A 115 1.55 -10.05 3.53
C PHE A 115 0.30 -9.51 4.22
N GLU A 116 -0.60 -10.44 4.56
CA GLU A 116 -1.78 -10.14 5.36
C GLU A 116 -1.96 -11.16 6.47
N PRO A 117 -2.44 -10.75 7.65
CA PRO A 117 -2.63 -11.66 8.77
C PRO A 117 -3.89 -12.49 8.62
N ASN A 118 -3.77 -13.81 8.64
CA ASN A 118 -4.90 -14.74 8.76
C ASN A 118 -5.16 -15.06 10.24
N TRP A 119 -6.43 -15.02 10.65
CA TRP A 119 -6.86 -15.24 12.03
C TRP A 119 -7.80 -16.43 12.20
N GLU A 120 -7.96 -17.27 11.18
CA GLU A 120 -8.89 -18.41 11.21
C GLU A 120 -8.55 -19.44 12.31
N SER A 121 -7.27 -19.55 12.66
CA SER A 121 -6.82 -20.42 13.77
C SER A 121 -6.97 -19.79 15.17
N GLY A 122 -7.54 -18.60 15.28
CA GLY A 122 -7.59 -17.82 16.52
C GLY A 122 -6.28 -17.09 16.86
N LYS A 123 -5.21 -17.31 16.10
CA LYS A 123 -3.91 -16.65 16.22
C LYS A 123 -3.52 -16.01 14.89
N ASN A 124 -2.66 -15.00 14.95
CA ASN A 124 -2.10 -14.41 13.74
C ASN A 124 -1.16 -15.40 13.05
N VAL A 125 -1.50 -15.76 11.81
CA VAL A 125 -0.63 -16.48 10.89
C VAL A 125 -0.44 -15.58 9.67
N TRP A 126 0.79 -15.15 9.43
CA TRP A 126 1.08 -14.34 8.24
C TRP A 126 0.95 -15.19 6.99
N TRP A 127 0.16 -14.70 6.02
CA TRP A 127 0.05 -15.27 4.69
C TRP A 127 0.77 -14.39 3.70
N ARG A 128 1.52 -15.03 2.80
CA ARG A 128 2.21 -14.39 1.69
C ARG A 128 1.36 -14.49 0.44
N PHE A 129 1.26 -13.39 -0.29
CA PHE A 129 0.48 -13.26 -1.52
C PHE A 129 1.43 -12.90 -2.67
N LYS A 130 1.58 -13.78 -3.63
CA LYS A 130 2.28 -13.57 -4.90
C LYS A 130 1.28 -13.65 -6.04
N ARG A 131 1.70 -13.25 -7.23
CA ARG A 131 0.95 -13.58 -8.45
C ARG A 131 1.21 -15.03 -8.84
N ALA A 132 0.15 -15.69 -9.33
CA ALA A 132 0.23 -17.09 -9.76
C ALA A 132 1.13 -17.27 -11.01
N ASP A 133 1.29 -16.24 -11.83
CA ASP A 133 2.18 -16.23 -13.00
C ASP A 133 3.64 -15.86 -12.69
N GLY A 134 3.96 -15.60 -11.42
CA GLY A 134 5.31 -15.25 -10.97
C GLY A 134 5.75 -13.82 -11.24
N ARG A 135 4.94 -13.00 -11.93
CA ARG A 135 5.22 -11.58 -12.17
C ARG A 135 4.98 -10.76 -10.90
N PRO A 136 5.59 -9.58 -10.75
CA PRO A 136 5.28 -8.72 -9.62
C PRO A 136 3.87 -8.12 -9.71
N TRP A 137 3.29 -7.80 -8.57
CA TRP A 137 2.07 -7.00 -8.47
C TRP A 137 2.37 -5.52 -8.72
N GLY A 138 1.51 -4.83 -9.46
CA GLY A 138 1.41 -3.38 -9.46
C GLY A 138 0.34 -2.94 -8.47
N VAL A 139 0.70 -2.41 -7.31
CA VAL A 139 -0.28 -1.92 -6.35
C VAL A 139 -0.62 -0.47 -6.68
N ALA A 140 -1.91 -0.18 -6.89
CA ALA A 140 -2.38 1.19 -7.09
C ALA A 140 -2.10 2.04 -5.86
N GLY A 141 -1.53 3.21 -6.06
CA GLY A 141 -1.17 4.13 -4.98
C GLY A 141 -1.39 5.60 -5.35
N LEU A 142 -1.22 6.44 -4.35
CA LEU A 142 -1.08 7.89 -4.50
C LEU A 142 0.28 8.30 -3.98
N TRP A 143 0.82 9.38 -4.53
CA TRP A 143 2.08 9.96 -4.08
C TRP A 143 1.94 11.45 -3.82
N ASP A 144 2.85 11.97 -3.01
CA ASP A 144 3.01 13.39 -2.77
C ASP A 144 4.47 13.73 -2.48
N GLN A 145 4.77 15.01 -2.36
CA GLN A 145 6.05 15.52 -1.88
C GLN A 145 5.78 16.39 -0.65
N TRP A 146 6.52 16.15 0.41
CA TRP A 146 6.50 16.96 1.60
C TRP A 146 7.86 17.63 1.78
N THR A 147 7.86 18.92 2.08
CA THR A 147 9.08 19.66 2.38
C THR A 147 9.24 19.75 3.88
N ASP A 148 10.35 19.25 4.39
CA ASP A 148 10.69 19.33 5.80
C ASP A 148 10.84 20.81 6.21
N PRO A 149 10.01 21.34 7.12
CA PRO A 149 10.08 22.75 7.50
C PRO A 149 11.34 23.13 8.25
N ALA A 150 12.04 22.16 8.82
CA ALA A 150 13.29 22.40 9.57
C ALA A 150 14.53 22.40 8.66
N THR A 151 14.54 21.56 7.61
CA THR A 151 15.74 21.36 6.78
C THR A 151 15.57 21.80 5.33
N GLY A 152 14.34 21.98 4.85
CA GLY A 152 14.02 22.22 3.45
C GLY A 152 14.14 20.97 2.56
N GLU A 153 14.42 19.79 3.12
CA GLU A 153 14.50 18.54 2.37
C GLU A 153 13.14 18.20 1.74
N ILE A 154 13.13 17.89 0.45
CA ILE A 154 11.94 17.38 -0.25
C ILE A 154 11.90 15.87 -0.10
N VAL A 155 10.84 15.37 0.56
CA VAL A 155 10.63 13.95 0.83
C VAL A 155 9.50 13.41 -0.04
N PRO A 156 9.78 12.63 -1.11
CA PRO A 156 8.76 11.88 -1.81
C PRO A 156 8.10 10.88 -0.86
N ASN A 157 6.78 10.75 -0.95
CA ASN A 157 6.04 9.82 -0.10
C ASN A 157 4.84 9.23 -0.85
N PHE A 158 4.37 8.06 -0.42
CA PHE A 158 3.29 7.36 -1.11
C PHE A 158 2.41 6.55 -0.15
N THR A 159 1.23 6.19 -0.64
CA THR A 159 0.28 5.29 0.02
C THR A 159 -0.24 4.25 -0.96
N MET A 160 -0.66 3.09 -0.46
CA MET A 160 -1.34 2.07 -1.25
C MET A 160 -2.85 2.19 -1.12
N LEU A 161 -3.59 2.00 -2.22
CA LEU A 161 -5.06 2.00 -2.18
C LEU A 161 -5.59 0.63 -1.76
N THR A 162 -6.64 0.67 -0.95
CA THR A 162 -7.38 -0.51 -0.52
C THR A 162 -8.86 -0.36 -0.76
N LEU A 163 -9.53 -1.48 -1.06
CA LEU A 163 -10.98 -1.54 -1.23
C LEU A 163 -11.60 -2.61 -0.33
N ASN A 164 -12.93 -2.55 -0.13
CA ASN A 164 -13.64 -3.55 0.65
C ASN A 164 -13.57 -4.92 -0.03
N ALA A 165 -13.30 -5.95 0.75
CA ALA A 165 -13.09 -7.32 0.29
C ALA A 165 -13.99 -8.34 1.00
N ASN A 166 -15.11 -7.92 1.61
CA ASN A 166 -16.04 -8.83 2.31
C ASN A 166 -16.57 -9.94 1.40
N ALA A 167 -16.75 -9.63 0.09
CA ALA A 167 -17.24 -10.59 -0.89
C ALA A 167 -16.12 -11.44 -1.53
N HIS A 168 -14.83 -11.10 -1.33
CA HIS A 168 -13.74 -11.80 -1.99
C HIS A 168 -13.43 -13.15 -1.31
N PRO A 169 -13.43 -14.30 -2.02
CA PRO A 169 -13.34 -15.62 -1.40
C PRO A 169 -12.05 -15.83 -0.59
N LEU A 170 -10.93 -15.24 -1.00
CA LEU A 170 -9.64 -15.34 -0.33
C LEU A 170 -9.44 -14.21 0.68
N MET A 171 -9.59 -12.93 0.28
CA MET A 171 -9.23 -11.79 1.12
C MET A 171 -10.17 -11.61 2.32
N LYS A 172 -11.45 -12.07 2.27
CA LYS A 172 -12.36 -12.07 3.42
C LYS A 172 -11.86 -12.89 4.61
N ARG A 173 -10.94 -13.84 4.38
CA ARG A 173 -10.32 -14.69 5.41
C ARG A 173 -9.22 -14.00 6.17
N MET A 174 -8.72 -12.89 5.62
CA MET A 174 -7.62 -12.14 6.21
C MET A 174 -8.13 -11.16 7.27
N HIS A 175 -7.21 -10.63 8.06
CA HIS A 175 -7.43 -9.70 9.17
C HIS A 175 -8.25 -10.30 10.32
N ARG A 176 -7.95 -9.81 11.51
CA ARG A 176 -8.72 -10.17 12.70
C ARG A 176 -10.18 -9.79 12.51
N PRO A 177 -11.13 -10.69 12.86
CA PRO A 177 -12.54 -10.34 12.83
C PRO A 177 -12.84 -9.12 13.70
N GLU A 178 -13.63 -8.18 13.18
CA GLU A 178 -14.14 -7.08 13.97
C GLU A 178 -15.19 -7.60 14.94
N VAL A 179 -15.20 -7.02 16.14
CA VAL A 179 -16.10 -7.40 17.23
C VAL A 179 -16.93 -6.21 17.66
N ASP A 180 -18.12 -6.48 18.14
CA ASP A 180 -18.95 -5.48 18.79
C ASP A 180 -18.22 -4.92 20.02
N PRO A 181 -18.11 -3.59 20.16
CA PRO A 181 -17.35 -2.99 21.25
C PRO A 181 -17.92 -3.26 22.64
N LYS A 182 -19.23 -3.53 22.73
CA LYS A 182 -19.93 -3.79 24.01
C LYS A 182 -19.94 -5.27 24.35
N THR A 183 -20.38 -6.12 23.42
CA THR A 183 -20.56 -7.56 23.67
C THR A 183 -19.30 -8.38 23.42
N LYS A 184 -18.31 -7.82 22.71
CA LYS A 184 -17.09 -8.51 22.24
C LYS A 184 -17.36 -9.69 21.30
N ALA A 185 -18.60 -9.89 20.90
CA ALA A 185 -18.97 -10.89 19.90
C ALA A 185 -18.50 -10.48 18.50
N PRO A 186 -18.08 -11.42 17.64
CA PRO A 186 -17.75 -11.11 16.25
C PRO A 186 -18.93 -10.44 15.54
N LEU A 187 -18.65 -9.37 14.79
CA LEU A 187 -19.65 -8.76 13.93
C LEU A 187 -20.02 -9.74 12.80
N PRO A 188 -21.28 -9.70 12.32
CA PRO A 188 -21.69 -10.54 11.20
C PRO A 188 -20.91 -10.18 9.92
N PRO A 189 -20.80 -11.11 8.94
CA PRO A 189 -19.93 -10.96 7.76
C PRO A 189 -20.13 -9.66 6.98
N GLU A 190 -21.37 -9.21 6.84
CA GLU A 190 -21.70 -7.98 6.11
C GLU A 190 -21.26 -6.69 6.84
N LYS A 191 -21.00 -6.75 8.13
CA LYS A 191 -20.52 -5.64 8.96
C LYS A 191 -19.00 -5.68 9.20
N GLN A 192 -18.32 -6.70 8.69
CA GLN A 192 -16.84 -6.74 8.70
C GLN A 192 -16.29 -5.73 7.70
N ASP A 193 -15.09 -5.21 7.98
CA ASP A 193 -14.36 -4.34 7.04
C ASP A 193 -13.10 -5.05 6.54
N LYS A 194 -13.30 -6.14 5.82
CA LYS A 194 -12.21 -6.87 5.17
C LYS A 194 -11.67 -6.07 4.00
N ARG A 195 -10.37 -6.05 3.85
CA ARG A 195 -9.69 -5.20 2.88
C ARG A 195 -8.81 -6.00 1.94
N SER A 196 -8.69 -5.51 0.69
CA SER A 196 -7.68 -5.95 -0.27
C SER A 196 -6.94 -4.74 -0.81
N LEU A 197 -5.71 -4.92 -1.23
CA LEU A 197 -5.02 -3.95 -2.08
C LEU A 197 -5.74 -3.84 -3.43
N VAL A 198 -5.71 -2.67 -4.04
CA VAL A 198 -6.09 -2.47 -5.44
C VAL A 198 -4.89 -2.88 -6.29
N LEU A 199 -5.00 -4.02 -6.97
CA LEU A 199 -3.93 -4.58 -7.79
C LEU A 199 -4.24 -4.30 -9.27
N LEU A 200 -3.25 -3.83 -9.98
CA LEU A 200 -3.31 -3.43 -11.39
C LEU A 200 -2.60 -4.47 -12.26
N GLU A 201 -3.14 -4.72 -13.44
CA GLU A 201 -2.38 -5.38 -14.50
C GLU A 201 -1.39 -4.40 -15.14
N ALA A 202 -0.27 -4.90 -15.65
CA ALA A 202 0.72 -4.04 -16.31
C ALA A 202 0.13 -3.26 -17.49
N ALA A 203 -0.85 -3.84 -18.19
CA ALA A 203 -1.58 -3.18 -19.28
C ALA A 203 -2.43 -1.99 -18.80
N ASP A 204 -2.85 -1.97 -17.54
CA ASP A 204 -3.66 -0.89 -16.96
C ASP A 204 -2.79 0.32 -16.52
N ALA A 205 -1.46 0.21 -16.60
CA ALA A 205 -0.53 1.19 -16.02
C ALA A 205 -0.73 2.61 -16.58
N ASP A 206 -0.88 2.76 -17.90
CA ASP A 206 -1.08 4.10 -18.49
C ASP A 206 -2.45 4.68 -18.14
N GLN A 207 -3.50 3.86 -18.16
CA GLN A 207 -4.83 4.28 -17.74
C GLN A 207 -4.83 4.72 -16.27
N TRP A 208 -4.10 4.00 -15.41
CA TRP A 208 -3.96 4.37 -14.00
C TRP A 208 -3.18 5.67 -13.81
N LEU A 209 -2.00 5.77 -14.41
CA LEU A 209 -1.08 6.88 -14.17
C LEU A 209 -1.51 8.18 -14.86
N ASN A 210 -2.05 8.11 -16.08
CA ASN A 210 -2.33 9.28 -16.94
C ASN A 210 -3.82 9.49 -17.24
N GLY A 211 -4.69 8.55 -16.91
CA GLY A 211 -6.12 8.65 -17.19
C GLY A 211 -6.84 9.71 -16.34
N SER A 212 -8.08 10.03 -16.66
CA SER A 212 -8.95 10.85 -15.80
C SER A 212 -9.22 10.16 -14.46
N VAL A 213 -9.79 10.89 -13.50
CA VAL A 213 -10.19 10.31 -12.20
C VAL A 213 -11.23 9.20 -12.41
N GLU A 214 -12.16 9.37 -13.34
CA GLU A 214 -13.19 8.38 -13.69
C GLU A 214 -12.56 7.13 -14.31
N SER A 215 -11.62 7.33 -15.25
CA SER A 215 -10.89 6.25 -15.91
C SER A 215 -10.06 5.43 -14.90
N ALA A 216 -9.35 6.10 -13.99
CA ALA A 216 -8.60 5.43 -12.93
C ALA A 216 -9.54 4.70 -11.94
N ARG A 217 -10.70 5.29 -11.62
CA ARG A 217 -11.69 4.67 -10.73
C ARG A 217 -12.25 3.36 -11.31
N ALA A 218 -12.37 3.24 -12.62
CA ALA A 218 -12.82 1.99 -13.28
C ALA A 218 -11.86 0.81 -13.03
N LEU A 219 -10.59 1.08 -12.69
CA LEU A 219 -9.59 0.07 -12.35
C LEU A 219 -9.65 -0.36 -10.88
N VAL A 220 -10.44 0.32 -10.05
CA VAL A 220 -10.61 -0.02 -8.62
C VAL A 220 -11.59 -1.19 -8.51
N ARG A 221 -11.05 -2.39 -8.60
CA ARG A 221 -11.83 -3.64 -8.54
C ARG A 221 -11.10 -4.71 -7.74
N LEU A 222 -11.83 -5.68 -7.25
CA LEU A 222 -11.24 -6.87 -6.62
C LEU A 222 -10.53 -7.71 -7.67
N THR A 223 -9.34 -8.14 -7.35
CA THR A 223 -8.54 -9.02 -8.21
C THR A 223 -9.11 -10.43 -8.16
N PRO A 224 -9.32 -11.12 -9.30
CA PRO A 224 -9.78 -12.51 -9.31
C PRO A 224 -8.90 -13.44 -8.48
N VAL A 225 -9.54 -14.40 -7.77
CA VAL A 225 -8.84 -15.28 -6.82
C VAL A 225 -7.79 -16.17 -7.48
N GLU A 226 -8.00 -16.57 -8.72
CA GLU A 226 -7.11 -17.39 -9.52
C GLU A 226 -5.77 -16.72 -9.86
N LEU A 227 -5.68 -15.40 -9.72
CA LEU A 227 -4.42 -14.68 -9.92
C LEU A 227 -3.52 -14.70 -8.69
N PHE A 228 -3.97 -15.27 -7.56
CA PHE A 228 -3.18 -15.34 -6.35
C PHE A 228 -2.54 -16.71 -6.17
N ASP A 229 -1.23 -16.73 -5.94
CA ASP A 229 -0.50 -17.79 -5.24
C ASP A 229 -0.34 -17.33 -3.78
N ALA A 230 -1.15 -17.90 -2.87
CA ALA A 230 -1.22 -17.42 -1.50
C ALA A 230 -1.28 -18.56 -0.48
N GLY A 231 -0.55 -18.39 0.60
CA GLY A 231 -0.53 -19.35 1.70
C GLY A 231 0.23 -18.83 2.92
N PRO A 232 0.24 -19.62 4.01
CA PRO A 232 1.02 -19.30 5.20
C PRO A 232 2.49 -19.04 4.85
N GLU A 233 3.06 -17.99 5.44
CA GLU A 233 4.49 -17.71 5.32
C GLU A 233 5.27 -18.87 5.99
N VAL A 234 6.03 -19.60 5.18
CA VAL A 234 6.95 -20.60 5.71
C VAL A 234 8.11 -19.84 6.34
N GLN A 235 8.17 -19.81 7.67
CA GLN A 235 9.38 -19.37 8.34
C GLN A 235 10.50 -20.32 7.93
N ALA A 236 11.54 -19.79 7.28
CA ALA A 236 12.76 -20.55 7.09
C ALA A 236 13.21 -21.00 8.50
N SER A 237 13.14 -22.31 8.76
CA SER A 237 13.72 -22.86 9.97
C SER A 237 15.16 -22.37 10.00
N GLN A 238 15.55 -21.68 11.07
CA GLN A 238 16.95 -21.41 11.35
C GLN A 238 17.60 -22.80 11.48
N GLY A 239 18.13 -23.26 10.34
CA GLY A 239 18.93 -24.47 10.30
C GLY A 239 20.11 -24.23 11.22
N GLY A 240 20.05 -24.85 12.41
CA GLY A 240 21.20 -24.89 13.30
C GLY A 240 22.39 -25.42 12.51
N LEU A 241 23.44 -24.62 12.42
CA LEU A 241 24.77 -25.12 12.17
C LEU A 241 25.11 -26.05 13.36
N LEU A 242 24.89 -27.35 13.16
CA LEU A 242 25.61 -28.34 13.96
C LEU A 242 26.98 -28.49 13.30
N LEU A 243 27.98 -27.94 13.95
CA LEU A 243 29.39 -28.26 13.76
C LEU A 243 29.65 -29.71 14.19
#